data_df81161ad0fe504bf7df9e439792a2a5
#
_entry.id   df81161ad0fe504bf7df9e439792a2a5
#
_cell.length_a   1.000
_cell.length_b   1.000
_cell.length_c   1.000
_cell.angle_alpha   90.00
_cell.angle_beta   90.00
_cell.angle_gamma   90.00
#
_symmetry.space_group_name_H-M   'P 1'
#
loop_
_entity.id
_entity.type
_entity.pdbx_description
1 polymer ?
#
loop_
_entity_poly.entity_id
_entity_poly.type
_entity_poly.pdbx_seq_one_letter_code
_entity_poly.pdbx_strand_id
1 'polypeptide(L)'
;MSWFKPFKMQFAPFNPFEKEFDSAQIEQILTALYLPGTTTSIASLVTQSQQQNDVLGLTLKLPAGYKGNFEQLHEEMAQALEKLGVKELNLNLIEQKVSSNPQTTSHSSQNQTTHNLPPVTDASSSAVSEAVQREEALTSRRPAPPTQSQLKAHPRIKHVIVVASGKGGVGKSTTTVNLALALQQTGARVGVLDADIYGPSIPTMLGTAGKTPLIENEHFIPLEAFGMAVLSIGNLTGDDNTPVVWRGPKATGALMQLFNQTAWPDLDYLLIDMPPGTGDIQLTLAQRIPVTGAVIVTTPQHVALMDAQKGIELFNKVNIPVLGVVENMSTHVCSNCGHEDAIFGTGGGDKLSEKYHIPLLGRLPLTASIRENADQGQPSVIAEDSAAQHYKDIAMAMLVQLAKIPQRSRDDNRIF
;
A
#
# COMPACT_ATOMS: atom_id res chain seq x y z
N MET A 1 -14.67 -36.60 -26.48
CA MET A 1 -15.94 -35.89 -26.19
C MET A 1 -15.64 -34.73 -25.28
N SER A 2 -15.89 -33.56 -25.81
CA SER A 2 -15.56 -32.23 -25.31
C SER A 2 -16.39 -31.86 -24.07
N TRP A 3 -15.74 -31.34 -23.05
CA TRP A 3 -16.35 -30.49 -22.01
C TRP A 3 -15.29 -29.56 -21.43
N PHE A 4 -14.82 -28.59 -22.21
CA PHE A 4 -14.17 -27.39 -21.69
C PHE A 4 -14.82 -26.19 -22.38
N LYS A 5 -15.72 -25.50 -21.65
CA LYS A 5 -16.10 -24.13 -22.02
C LYS A 5 -15.04 -23.19 -21.44
N PRO A 6 -14.32 -22.43 -22.26
CA PRO A 6 -13.46 -21.37 -21.76
C PRO A 6 -14.33 -20.28 -21.14
N PHE A 7 -14.05 -19.95 -19.89
CA PHE A 7 -14.61 -18.77 -19.23
C PHE A 7 -13.99 -17.55 -19.91
N LYS A 8 -14.67 -17.03 -20.93
CA LYS A 8 -14.35 -15.73 -21.53
C LYS A 8 -14.87 -14.67 -20.57
N MET A 9 -13.98 -13.96 -19.87
CA MET A 9 -14.28 -12.60 -19.45
C MET A 9 -14.52 -11.81 -20.74
N GLN A 10 -15.76 -11.51 -21.05
CA GLN A 10 -16.13 -10.56 -22.08
C GLN A 10 -15.88 -9.16 -21.48
N PHE A 11 -14.72 -8.61 -21.77
CA PHE A 11 -14.56 -7.17 -21.78
C PHE A 11 -15.29 -6.69 -23.03
N ALA A 12 -16.32 -5.87 -22.85
CA ALA A 12 -16.98 -5.23 -23.97
C ALA A 12 -15.97 -4.31 -24.69
N PRO A 13 -15.91 -4.29 -26.01
CA PRO A 13 -15.03 -3.38 -26.73
C PRO A 13 -15.42 -1.94 -26.44
N PHE A 14 -14.44 -1.07 -26.24
CA PHE A 14 -14.57 0.38 -26.13
C PHE A 14 -15.46 0.91 -27.27
N ASN A 15 -16.59 1.49 -26.90
CA ASN A 15 -17.50 2.13 -27.84
C ASN A 15 -17.30 3.66 -27.74
N PRO A 16 -16.75 4.32 -28.76
CA PRO A 16 -16.48 5.77 -28.75
C PRO A 16 -17.75 6.65 -28.79
N PHE A 17 -18.95 6.07 -28.70
CA PHE A 17 -20.24 6.77 -28.71
C PHE A 17 -21.00 6.60 -27.39
N GLU A 18 -20.36 6.27 -26.28
CA GLU A 18 -21.00 6.22 -24.96
C GLU A 18 -21.37 7.64 -24.52
N LYS A 19 -22.65 7.84 -24.17
CA LYS A 19 -23.17 9.11 -23.67
C LYS A 19 -22.57 9.40 -22.29
N GLU A 20 -21.73 10.44 -22.21
CA GLU A 20 -21.43 11.07 -20.94
C GLU A 20 -22.69 11.82 -20.47
N PHE A 21 -23.05 11.68 -19.19
CA PHE A 21 -24.11 12.47 -18.60
C PHE A 21 -23.65 13.93 -18.49
N ASP A 22 -24.56 14.87 -18.79
CA ASP A 22 -24.26 16.29 -18.64
C ASP A 22 -24.08 16.64 -17.15
N SER A 23 -22.85 16.92 -16.75
CA SER A 23 -22.48 17.25 -15.38
C SER A 23 -23.27 18.44 -14.83
N ALA A 24 -23.65 19.41 -15.68
CA ALA A 24 -24.45 20.55 -15.26
C ALA A 24 -25.90 20.14 -14.91
N GLN A 25 -26.46 19.19 -15.64
CA GLN A 25 -27.80 18.67 -15.36
C GLN A 25 -27.82 17.82 -14.08
N ILE A 26 -26.77 17.03 -13.85
CA ILE A 26 -26.62 16.28 -12.60
C ILE A 26 -26.54 17.25 -11.42
N GLU A 27 -25.69 18.28 -11.49
CA GLU A 27 -25.55 19.28 -10.43
C GLU A 27 -26.86 20.03 -10.16
N GLN A 28 -27.61 20.36 -11.19
CA GLN A 28 -28.92 21.00 -11.06
C GLN A 28 -29.93 20.12 -10.31
N ILE A 29 -29.98 18.82 -10.61
CA ILE A 29 -30.84 17.86 -9.90
C ILE A 29 -30.41 17.72 -8.45
N LEU A 30 -29.11 17.56 -8.19
CA LEU A 30 -28.59 17.40 -6.83
C LEU A 30 -28.75 18.68 -5.98
N THR A 31 -28.80 19.86 -6.63
CA THR A 31 -29.09 21.13 -5.94
C THR A 31 -30.55 21.22 -5.47
N ALA A 32 -31.48 20.63 -6.21
CA ALA A 32 -32.89 20.59 -5.88
C ALA A 32 -33.26 19.53 -4.82
N LEU A 33 -32.37 18.59 -4.51
CA LEU A 33 -32.54 17.54 -3.51
C LEU A 33 -31.90 17.95 -2.18
N TYR A 34 -32.56 17.64 -1.09
CA TYR A 34 -32.11 17.98 0.27
C TYR A 34 -31.85 16.70 1.09
N LEU A 35 -30.87 16.78 1.98
CA LEU A 35 -30.58 15.69 2.91
C LEU A 35 -31.80 15.51 3.84
N PRO A 36 -32.42 14.30 3.93
CA PRO A 36 -33.65 14.06 4.68
C PRO A 36 -33.62 14.63 6.11
N GLY A 37 -34.63 15.42 6.45
CA GLY A 37 -34.72 16.08 7.75
C GLY A 37 -33.86 17.33 7.93
N THR A 38 -33.23 17.85 6.85
CA THR A 38 -32.38 19.06 6.89
C THR A 38 -32.70 20.00 5.74
N THR A 39 -32.13 21.22 5.79
CA THR A 39 -32.17 22.19 4.69
C THR A 39 -30.88 22.18 3.84
N THR A 40 -30.03 21.17 4.00
CA THR A 40 -28.75 21.07 3.30
C THR A 40 -28.95 20.40 1.94
N SER A 41 -28.62 21.10 0.87
CA SER A 41 -28.69 20.56 -0.50
C SER A 41 -27.67 19.44 -0.69
N ILE A 42 -28.05 18.38 -1.42
CA ILE A 42 -27.17 17.24 -1.72
C ILE A 42 -25.96 17.68 -2.54
N ALA A 43 -26.12 18.61 -3.49
CA ALA A 43 -25.00 19.13 -4.28
C ALA A 43 -23.87 19.69 -3.41
N SER A 44 -24.19 20.35 -2.28
CA SER A 44 -23.19 20.90 -1.34
C SER A 44 -22.41 19.83 -0.56
N LEU A 45 -22.91 18.60 -0.51
CA LEU A 45 -22.32 17.46 0.19
C LEU A 45 -21.47 16.58 -0.73
N VAL A 46 -21.60 16.73 -2.06
CA VAL A 46 -20.82 15.95 -3.03
C VAL A 46 -19.36 16.39 -3.00
N THR A 47 -18.48 15.45 -2.73
CA THR A 47 -17.02 15.68 -2.75
C THR A 47 -16.33 15.05 -3.97
N GLN A 48 -16.93 14.01 -4.53
CA GLN A 48 -16.46 13.33 -5.75
C GLN A 48 -17.63 12.78 -6.54
N SER A 49 -17.54 12.85 -7.86
CA SER A 49 -18.46 12.20 -8.81
C SER A 49 -17.67 11.40 -9.83
N GLN A 50 -18.15 10.22 -10.17
CA GLN A 50 -17.59 9.35 -11.20
C GLN A 50 -18.71 8.82 -12.07
N GLN A 51 -18.49 8.83 -13.40
CA GLN A 51 -19.43 8.31 -14.39
C GLN A 51 -18.77 7.17 -15.14
N GLN A 52 -19.51 6.07 -15.30
CA GLN A 52 -19.08 4.97 -16.13
C GLN A 52 -20.30 4.32 -16.79
N ASN A 53 -20.44 4.48 -18.08
CA ASN A 53 -21.62 4.04 -18.82
C ASN A 53 -22.92 4.61 -18.22
N ASP A 54 -23.88 3.74 -17.88
CA ASP A 54 -25.16 4.09 -17.26
C ASP A 54 -25.09 4.14 -15.72
N VAL A 55 -23.88 4.11 -15.14
CA VAL A 55 -23.64 4.10 -13.68
C VAL A 55 -23.06 5.43 -13.22
N LEU A 56 -23.66 6.03 -12.18
CA LEU A 56 -23.16 7.24 -11.53
C LEU A 56 -22.71 6.92 -10.09
N GLY A 57 -21.46 7.17 -9.78
CA GLY A 57 -20.89 7.08 -8.43
C GLY A 57 -20.80 8.47 -7.80
N LEU A 58 -21.34 8.67 -6.61
CA LEU A 58 -21.26 9.92 -5.86
C LEU A 58 -20.72 9.68 -4.45
N THR A 59 -19.77 10.52 -4.02
CA THR A 59 -19.28 10.52 -2.65
C THR A 59 -19.84 11.75 -1.91
N LEU A 60 -20.63 11.51 -0.86
CA LEU A 60 -21.25 12.56 -0.05
C LEU A 60 -20.56 12.70 1.31
N LYS A 61 -20.20 13.92 1.69
CA LYS A 61 -19.66 14.24 2.99
C LYS A 61 -20.78 14.70 3.93
N LEU A 62 -21.20 13.81 4.81
CA LEU A 62 -22.30 14.04 5.73
C LEU A 62 -21.89 14.89 6.94
N PRO A 63 -22.79 15.72 7.50
CA PRO A 63 -22.56 16.39 8.77
C PRO A 63 -22.32 15.39 9.91
N ALA A 64 -21.46 15.75 10.88
CA ALA A 64 -21.15 14.90 12.01
C ALA A 64 -22.43 14.56 12.81
N GLY A 65 -22.64 13.26 13.10
CA GLY A 65 -23.78 12.78 13.87
C GLY A 65 -25.12 12.74 13.11
N TYR A 66 -25.12 12.84 11.79
CA TYR A 66 -26.35 12.69 10.99
C TYR A 66 -26.88 11.24 11.05
N LYS A 67 -28.15 11.07 11.48
CA LYS A 67 -28.81 9.75 11.66
C LYS A 67 -30.05 9.59 10.76
N GLY A 68 -30.02 10.14 9.55
CA GLY A 68 -31.14 10.02 8.61
C GLY A 68 -31.28 8.64 7.96
N ASN A 69 -32.40 8.43 7.25
CA ASN A 69 -32.65 7.22 6.50
C ASN A 69 -31.87 7.25 5.15
N PHE A 70 -30.81 6.47 5.06
CA PHE A 70 -29.95 6.42 3.87
C PHE A 70 -30.56 5.65 2.70
N GLU A 71 -31.47 4.71 2.96
CA GLU A 71 -32.19 3.99 1.90
C GLU A 71 -33.14 4.94 1.18
N GLN A 72 -33.88 5.74 1.93
CA GLN A 72 -34.77 6.78 1.37
C GLN A 72 -33.97 7.80 0.54
N LEU A 73 -32.81 8.27 1.05
CA LEU A 73 -31.94 9.18 0.32
C LEU A 73 -31.48 8.58 -1.02
N HIS A 74 -31.06 7.32 -0.99
CA HIS A 74 -30.63 6.61 -2.20
C HIS A 74 -31.75 6.47 -3.22
N GLU A 75 -32.96 6.10 -2.80
CA GLU A 75 -34.11 5.98 -3.67
C GLU A 75 -34.53 7.31 -4.31
N GLU A 76 -34.61 8.39 -3.51
CA GLU A 76 -34.95 9.74 -4.01
C GLU A 76 -33.94 10.24 -5.04
N MET A 77 -32.64 10.02 -4.80
CA MET A 77 -31.57 10.38 -5.72
C MET A 77 -31.60 9.53 -6.98
N ALA A 78 -31.79 8.21 -6.85
CA ALA A 78 -31.86 7.29 -8.00
C ALA A 78 -33.03 7.65 -8.92
N GLN A 79 -34.24 7.88 -8.38
CA GLN A 79 -35.43 8.29 -9.15
C GLN A 79 -35.24 9.63 -9.86
N ALA A 80 -34.56 10.58 -9.21
CA ALA A 80 -34.33 11.88 -9.82
C ALA A 80 -33.32 11.82 -10.99
N LEU A 81 -32.28 10.96 -10.86
CA LEU A 81 -31.22 10.81 -11.83
C LEU A 81 -31.57 9.83 -12.96
N GLU A 82 -32.55 8.95 -12.78
CA GLU A 82 -33.06 8.04 -13.81
C GLU A 82 -33.53 8.80 -15.06
N LYS A 83 -34.07 10.00 -14.88
CA LYS A 83 -34.50 10.89 -15.98
C LYS A 83 -33.36 11.33 -16.90
N LEU A 84 -32.12 11.30 -16.41
CA LEU A 84 -30.91 11.58 -17.21
C LEU A 84 -30.34 10.32 -17.87
N GLY A 85 -30.94 9.14 -17.62
CA GLY A 85 -30.48 7.86 -18.15
C GLY A 85 -29.54 7.10 -17.23
N VAL A 86 -29.35 7.55 -15.98
CA VAL A 86 -28.61 6.81 -14.93
C VAL A 86 -29.41 5.57 -14.56
N LYS A 87 -28.85 4.38 -14.79
CA LYS A 87 -29.49 3.10 -14.43
C LYS A 87 -29.07 2.58 -13.07
N GLU A 88 -27.89 2.95 -12.62
CA GLU A 88 -27.37 2.53 -11.33
C GLU A 88 -26.68 3.71 -10.63
N LEU A 89 -27.05 3.94 -9.37
CA LEU A 89 -26.47 4.98 -8.52
C LEU A 89 -25.67 4.33 -7.39
N ASN A 90 -24.38 4.61 -7.31
CA ASN A 90 -23.51 4.17 -6.24
C ASN A 90 -23.20 5.32 -5.27
N LEU A 91 -23.72 5.26 -4.04
CA LEU A 91 -23.47 6.27 -3.01
C LEU A 91 -22.39 5.81 -2.04
N ASN A 92 -21.35 6.64 -1.88
CA ASN A 92 -20.34 6.49 -0.85
C ASN A 92 -20.50 7.63 0.19
N LEU A 93 -20.73 7.28 1.46
CA LEU A 93 -21.01 8.23 2.53
C LEU A 93 -19.80 8.38 3.45
N ILE A 94 -19.34 9.62 3.66
CA ILE A 94 -18.20 9.95 4.53
C ILE A 94 -18.70 10.87 5.65
N GLU A 95 -18.51 10.49 6.90
CA GLU A 95 -18.85 11.31 8.06
C GLU A 95 -17.75 12.34 8.36
N GLN A 96 -18.15 13.58 8.64
CA GLN A 96 -17.23 14.67 8.99
C GLN A 96 -16.75 14.49 10.43
N LYS A 97 -15.46 14.14 10.62
CA LYS A 97 -14.84 14.18 11.96
C LYS A 97 -14.68 15.63 12.42
N VAL A 98 -15.23 15.97 13.58
CA VAL A 98 -15.03 17.27 14.22
C VAL A 98 -13.58 17.34 14.71
N SER A 99 -12.76 18.17 14.06
CA SER A 99 -11.43 18.52 14.58
C SER A 99 -11.59 19.62 15.61
N SER A 100 -11.51 19.26 16.88
CA SER A 100 -11.39 20.23 17.99
C SER A 100 -9.95 20.76 18.04
N ASN A 101 -9.76 21.98 17.58
CA ASN A 101 -8.55 22.75 17.85
C ASN A 101 -8.92 23.91 18.79
N PRO A 102 -8.41 23.98 20.02
CA PRO A 102 -8.64 25.13 20.90
C PRO A 102 -7.59 26.21 20.61
N GLN A 103 -7.98 27.26 19.90
CA GLN A 103 -7.24 28.51 19.95
C GLN A 103 -7.73 29.36 21.11
N THR A 104 -6.86 29.51 22.10
CA THR A 104 -6.93 30.48 23.19
C THR A 104 -6.81 31.89 22.65
N THR A 105 -7.83 32.71 22.83
CA THR A 105 -7.68 34.17 22.93
C THR A 105 -8.41 34.64 24.20
N SER A 106 -7.60 35.19 25.08
CA SER A 106 -7.98 35.90 26.30
C SER A 106 -8.67 37.20 25.94
N HIS A 107 -9.89 37.47 26.49
CA HIS A 107 -10.30 38.79 26.96
C HIS A 107 -11.32 38.65 28.09
N SER A 108 -10.95 39.30 29.18
CA SER A 108 -11.67 39.52 30.39
C SER A 108 -13.00 40.31 30.19
N SER A 109 -14.07 39.91 30.87
CA SER A 109 -14.95 40.83 31.63
C SER A 109 -16.01 40.04 32.41
N GLN A 110 -16.11 40.39 33.65
CA GLN A 110 -17.02 39.93 34.67
C GLN A 110 -18.50 40.10 34.31
N ASN A 111 -19.34 39.11 34.64
CA ASN A 111 -20.53 39.38 35.42
C ASN A 111 -21.17 38.08 35.93
N GLN A 112 -21.45 38.07 37.21
CA GLN A 112 -22.15 37.04 37.99
C GLN A 112 -23.62 36.99 37.62
N THR A 113 -24.19 35.82 37.41
CA THR A 113 -25.57 35.54 37.82
C THR A 113 -25.73 34.05 38.06
N THR A 114 -26.03 33.69 39.27
CA THR A 114 -26.35 32.35 39.76
C THR A 114 -27.72 31.90 39.26
N HIS A 115 -27.79 30.72 38.61
CA HIS A 115 -29.01 29.94 38.53
C HIS A 115 -28.72 28.46 38.77
N ASN A 116 -29.33 27.93 39.82
CA ASN A 116 -29.36 26.51 40.17
C ASN A 116 -30.02 25.68 39.09
N LEU A 117 -29.35 24.62 38.67
CA LEU A 117 -29.89 23.49 37.89
C LEU A 117 -29.79 22.21 38.71
N PRO A 118 -30.78 21.32 38.65
CA PRO A 118 -30.80 20.08 39.44
C PRO A 118 -29.81 19.05 38.92
N PRO A 119 -29.42 18.04 39.70
CA PRO A 119 -28.36 17.08 39.36
C PRO A 119 -28.82 16.14 38.23
N VAL A 120 -27.99 16.06 37.19
CA VAL A 120 -28.13 15.10 36.08
C VAL A 120 -27.64 13.74 36.57
N THR A 121 -28.54 12.76 36.59
CA THR A 121 -28.25 11.37 36.95
C THR A 121 -27.39 10.70 35.92
N ASP A 122 -26.34 10.00 36.36
CA ASP A 122 -25.38 9.18 35.63
C ASP A 122 -26.05 7.99 34.90
N ALA A 123 -26.57 8.22 33.69
CA ALA A 123 -27.07 7.13 32.84
C ALA A 123 -26.30 6.95 31.52
N SER A 124 -25.31 7.82 31.24
CA SER A 124 -24.55 7.77 29.95
C SER A 124 -23.20 7.06 30.03
N SER A 125 -22.67 6.81 31.21
CA SER A 125 -21.35 6.12 31.37
C SER A 125 -21.44 4.59 31.23
N SER A 126 -22.59 3.99 31.55
CA SER A 126 -22.78 2.53 31.46
C SER A 126 -22.91 2.02 30.01
N ALA A 127 -23.61 2.75 29.15
CA ALA A 127 -23.83 2.34 27.75
C ALA A 127 -22.54 2.40 26.91
N VAL A 128 -21.66 3.36 27.17
CA VAL A 128 -20.35 3.46 26.49
C VAL A 128 -19.41 2.35 26.97
N SER A 129 -19.42 2.02 28.27
CA SER A 129 -18.59 0.92 28.78
C SER A 129 -19.08 -0.46 28.31
N GLU A 130 -20.39 -0.68 28.17
CA GLU A 130 -20.93 -1.91 27.61
C GLU A 130 -20.66 -2.04 26.10
N ALA A 131 -20.67 -0.96 25.32
CA ALA A 131 -20.31 -0.98 23.92
C ALA A 131 -18.83 -1.31 23.71
N VAL A 132 -17.94 -0.70 24.50
CA VAL A 132 -16.49 -1.00 24.50
C VAL A 132 -16.23 -2.45 24.92
N GLN A 133 -16.90 -2.94 25.98
CA GLN A 133 -16.77 -4.33 26.42
C GLN A 133 -17.33 -5.34 25.41
N ARG A 134 -18.38 -4.98 24.65
CA ARG A 134 -18.87 -5.83 23.56
C ARG A 134 -17.91 -5.86 22.37
N GLU A 135 -17.30 -4.75 22.05
CA GLU A 135 -16.30 -4.68 20.97
C GLU A 135 -15.02 -5.42 21.35
N GLU A 136 -14.56 -5.32 22.59
CA GLU A 136 -13.46 -6.12 23.14
C GLU A 136 -13.80 -7.61 23.21
N ALA A 137 -15.04 -7.99 23.56
CA ALA A 137 -15.49 -9.38 23.57
C ALA A 137 -15.66 -9.97 22.17
N LEU A 138 -15.97 -9.17 21.15
CA LEU A 138 -16.03 -9.58 19.74
C LEU A 138 -14.62 -9.69 19.13
N THR A 139 -13.69 -8.85 19.52
CA THR A 139 -12.28 -8.94 19.11
C THR A 139 -11.56 -10.10 19.79
N SER A 140 -11.90 -10.43 21.03
CA SER A 140 -11.33 -11.58 21.75
C SER A 140 -11.78 -12.96 21.21
N ARG A 141 -12.84 -13.03 20.39
CA ARG A 141 -13.30 -14.26 19.73
C ARG A 141 -12.61 -14.52 18.38
N ARG A 142 -11.88 -13.57 17.82
CA ARG A 142 -11.07 -13.81 16.63
C ARG A 142 -9.78 -14.50 17.06
N PRO A 143 -9.41 -15.66 16.48
CA PRO A 143 -8.11 -16.24 16.77
C PRO A 143 -7.03 -15.21 16.47
N ALA A 144 -6.09 -15.06 17.39
CA ALA A 144 -4.96 -14.17 17.19
C ALA A 144 -4.25 -14.52 15.88
N PRO A 145 -3.80 -13.55 15.09
CA PRO A 145 -3.06 -13.82 13.86
C PRO A 145 -1.84 -14.68 14.19
N PRO A 146 -1.46 -15.62 13.31
CA PRO A 146 -0.32 -16.49 13.55
C PRO A 146 0.94 -15.65 13.73
N THR A 147 1.79 -16.05 14.66
CA THR A 147 3.11 -15.45 14.81
C THR A 147 4.03 -15.94 13.69
N GLN A 148 5.07 -15.17 13.35
CA GLN A 148 6.03 -15.54 12.32
C GLN A 148 6.65 -16.94 12.52
N SER A 149 6.83 -17.36 13.76
CA SER A 149 7.35 -18.70 14.10
C SER A 149 6.38 -19.85 13.76
N GLN A 150 5.09 -19.56 13.65
CA GLN A 150 4.04 -20.54 13.31
C GLN A 150 3.82 -20.67 11.80
N LEU A 151 4.34 -19.74 11.00
CA LEU A 151 4.20 -19.79 9.55
C LEU A 151 5.17 -20.83 8.97
N LYS A 152 4.64 -21.73 8.12
CA LYS A 152 5.46 -22.68 7.39
C LYS A 152 6.31 -21.95 6.35
N ALA A 153 7.58 -22.33 6.25
CA ALA A 153 8.46 -21.84 5.20
C ALA A 153 7.89 -22.23 3.82
N HIS A 154 8.09 -21.36 2.82
CA HIS A 154 7.70 -21.71 1.45
C HIS A 154 8.62 -22.83 0.93
N PRO A 155 8.08 -23.91 0.30
CA PRO A 155 8.87 -25.10 -0.05
C PRO A 155 10.01 -24.79 -1.05
N ARG A 156 9.81 -23.81 -1.93
CA ARG A 156 10.76 -23.48 -3.01
C ARG A 156 11.51 -22.16 -2.80
N ILE A 157 11.35 -21.47 -1.68
CA ILE A 157 12.00 -20.18 -1.42
C ILE A 157 12.79 -20.29 -0.10
N LYS A 158 14.10 -20.05 -0.14
CA LYS A 158 14.93 -20.12 1.06
C LYS A 158 14.70 -18.95 2.01
N HIS A 159 14.78 -17.76 1.48
CA HIS A 159 14.66 -16.52 2.24
C HIS A 159 13.66 -15.59 1.56
N VAL A 160 12.68 -15.14 2.31
CA VAL A 160 11.75 -14.09 1.90
C VAL A 160 12.19 -12.80 2.59
N ILE A 161 12.58 -11.82 1.81
CA ILE A 161 13.06 -10.52 2.27
C ILE A 161 12.05 -9.46 1.84
N VAL A 162 11.48 -8.72 2.77
CA VAL A 162 10.60 -7.61 2.45
C VAL A 162 11.39 -6.31 2.40
N VAL A 163 11.13 -5.49 1.39
CA VAL A 163 11.64 -4.12 1.30
C VAL A 163 10.49 -3.17 1.56
N ALA A 164 10.61 -2.38 2.60
CA ALA A 164 9.54 -1.53 3.10
C ALA A 164 9.99 -0.09 3.29
N SER A 165 9.03 0.82 3.31
CA SER A 165 9.26 2.23 3.60
C SER A 165 8.10 2.81 4.38
N GLY A 166 8.36 3.78 5.24
CA GLY A 166 7.33 4.46 6.02
C GLY A 166 6.45 5.39 5.19
N LYS A 167 6.92 5.85 4.04
CA LYS A 167 6.16 6.70 3.09
C LYS A 167 6.52 6.39 1.64
N GLY A 168 5.67 6.85 0.70
CA GLY A 168 5.93 6.78 -0.73
C GLY A 168 7.03 7.75 -1.19
N GLY A 169 7.63 7.47 -2.36
CA GLY A 169 8.59 8.35 -3.01
C GLY A 169 10.02 8.33 -2.44
N VAL A 170 10.36 7.42 -1.53
CA VAL A 170 11.73 7.29 -0.98
C VAL A 170 12.65 6.38 -1.83
N GLY A 171 12.18 5.86 -2.96
CA GLY A 171 12.93 4.97 -3.83
C GLY A 171 12.93 3.49 -3.40
N LYS A 172 11.91 3.05 -2.68
CA LYS A 172 11.73 1.67 -2.23
C LYS A 172 11.85 0.66 -3.37
N SER A 173 11.02 0.79 -4.40
CA SER A 173 10.94 -0.16 -5.52
C SER A 173 12.23 -0.16 -6.36
N THR A 174 12.83 1.01 -6.58
CA THR A 174 14.15 1.13 -7.24
C THR A 174 15.23 0.39 -6.44
N THR A 175 15.20 0.52 -5.12
CA THR A 175 16.12 -0.21 -4.24
C THR A 175 15.84 -1.71 -4.29
N THR A 176 14.58 -2.14 -4.26
CA THR A 176 14.17 -3.55 -4.35
C THR A 176 14.73 -4.22 -5.60
N VAL A 177 14.51 -3.58 -6.76
CA VAL A 177 14.97 -4.10 -8.05
C VAL A 177 16.50 -4.21 -8.11
N ASN A 178 17.21 -3.16 -7.71
CA ASN A 178 18.68 -3.16 -7.78
C ASN A 178 19.30 -4.11 -6.76
N LEU A 179 18.73 -4.28 -5.57
CA LEU A 179 19.18 -5.30 -4.61
C LEU A 179 18.96 -6.71 -5.16
N ALA A 180 17.80 -6.97 -5.79
CA ALA A 180 17.54 -8.27 -6.42
C ALA A 180 18.55 -8.59 -7.53
N LEU A 181 18.83 -7.61 -8.39
CA LEU A 181 19.82 -7.75 -9.46
C LEU A 181 21.25 -7.95 -8.90
N ALA A 182 21.62 -7.20 -7.85
CA ALA A 182 22.91 -7.36 -7.20
C ALA A 182 23.08 -8.77 -6.60
N LEU A 183 22.03 -9.32 -6.00
CA LEU A 183 22.03 -10.71 -5.50
C LEU A 183 22.12 -11.71 -6.66
N GLN A 184 21.37 -11.50 -7.73
CA GLN A 184 21.40 -12.36 -8.92
C GLN A 184 22.80 -12.41 -9.54
N GLN A 185 23.52 -11.28 -9.61
CA GLN A 185 24.91 -11.23 -10.11
C GLN A 185 25.90 -12.03 -9.24
N THR A 186 25.57 -12.35 -7.98
CA THR A 186 26.39 -13.27 -7.17
C THR A 186 26.21 -14.75 -7.54
N GLY A 187 25.32 -15.05 -8.50
CA GLY A 187 24.95 -16.41 -8.89
C GLY A 187 23.76 -16.98 -8.10
N ALA A 188 23.12 -16.19 -7.23
CA ALA A 188 21.93 -16.61 -6.50
C ALA A 188 20.69 -16.65 -7.41
N ARG A 189 19.79 -17.58 -7.14
CA ARG A 189 18.46 -17.64 -7.79
C ARG A 189 17.53 -16.69 -7.07
N VAL A 190 17.11 -15.64 -7.76
CA VAL A 190 16.35 -14.53 -7.17
C VAL A 190 15.00 -14.39 -7.83
N GLY A 191 13.97 -14.09 -7.02
CA GLY A 191 12.68 -13.67 -7.47
C GLY A 191 12.29 -12.30 -6.91
N VAL A 192 11.38 -11.62 -7.59
CA VAL A 192 10.83 -10.33 -7.16
C VAL A 192 9.30 -10.40 -7.22
N LEU A 193 8.66 -10.05 -6.12
CA LEU A 193 7.21 -9.88 -6.02
C LEU A 193 6.91 -8.40 -5.74
N ASP A 194 6.25 -7.74 -6.68
CA ASP A 194 5.72 -6.39 -6.49
C ASP A 194 4.36 -6.47 -5.80
N ALA A 195 4.32 -6.06 -4.56
CA ALA A 195 3.14 -6.02 -3.72
C ALA A 195 2.56 -4.60 -3.55
N ASP A 196 3.08 -3.60 -4.27
CA ASP A 196 2.56 -2.23 -4.25
C ASP A 196 1.36 -2.09 -5.19
N ILE A 197 0.18 -2.44 -4.67
CA ILE A 197 -1.07 -2.45 -5.44
C ILE A 197 -1.45 -1.08 -5.98
N TYR A 198 -1.09 -0.03 -5.27
CA TYR A 198 -1.52 1.34 -5.60
C TYR A 198 -0.63 2.02 -6.62
N GLY A 199 0.58 1.54 -6.81
CA GLY A 199 1.54 2.11 -7.74
C GLY A 199 2.60 1.09 -8.16
N PRO A 200 2.21 -0.02 -8.81
CA PRO A 200 3.16 -1.05 -9.22
C PRO A 200 4.15 -0.47 -10.23
N SER A 201 5.41 -0.38 -9.86
CA SER A 201 6.46 0.25 -10.68
C SER A 201 7.52 -0.74 -11.17
N ILE A 202 7.61 -1.93 -10.59
CA ILE A 202 8.59 -2.96 -10.96
C ILE A 202 8.46 -3.41 -12.42
N PRO A 203 7.25 -3.58 -13.00
CA PRO A 203 7.13 -3.94 -14.42
C PRO A 203 7.85 -2.97 -15.36
N THR A 204 7.74 -1.67 -15.12
CA THR A 204 8.46 -0.66 -15.93
C THR A 204 9.96 -0.80 -15.76
N MET A 205 10.45 -0.87 -14.51
CA MET A 205 11.88 -0.93 -14.20
C MET A 205 12.56 -2.20 -14.70
N LEU A 206 11.82 -3.31 -14.84
CA LEU A 206 12.35 -4.59 -15.33
C LEU A 206 11.97 -4.92 -16.78
N GLY A 207 11.33 -4.00 -17.51
CA GLY A 207 10.91 -4.20 -18.90
C GLY A 207 9.85 -5.29 -19.07
N THR A 208 9.01 -5.52 -18.05
CA THR A 208 7.90 -6.47 -18.07
C THR A 208 6.53 -5.80 -18.15
N ALA A 209 6.48 -4.46 -18.30
CA ALA A 209 5.25 -3.73 -18.50
C ALA A 209 4.51 -4.24 -19.75
N GLY A 210 3.18 -4.35 -19.66
CA GLY A 210 2.34 -4.90 -20.74
C GLY A 210 2.43 -6.41 -20.94
N LYS A 211 3.29 -7.12 -20.19
CA LYS A 211 3.36 -8.59 -20.25
C LYS A 211 2.45 -9.19 -19.19
N THR A 212 1.63 -10.16 -19.59
CA THR A 212 0.73 -10.90 -18.69
C THR A 212 1.32 -12.29 -18.40
N PRO A 213 1.37 -12.72 -17.13
CA PRO A 213 1.83 -14.07 -16.80
C PRO A 213 0.88 -15.13 -17.34
N LEU A 214 1.41 -16.26 -17.75
CA LEU A 214 0.61 -17.43 -18.10
C LEU A 214 0.03 -18.05 -16.82
N ILE A 215 -1.10 -18.73 -16.96
CA ILE A 215 -1.71 -19.51 -15.88
C ILE A 215 -1.70 -20.98 -16.32
N GLU A 216 -0.99 -21.81 -15.56
CA GLU A 216 -0.94 -23.26 -15.77
C GLU A 216 -1.32 -23.97 -14.47
N ASN A 217 -2.25 -24.92 -14.56
CA ASN A 217 -2.72 -25.68 -13.40
C ASN A 217 -3.10 -24.80 -12.18
N GLU A 218 -3.83 -23.70 -12.44
CA GLU A 218 -4.25 -22.72 -11.43
C GLU A 218 -3.10 -21.93 -10.77
N HIS A 219 -1.88 -21.97 -11.33
CA HIS A 219 -0.74 -21.24 -10.85
C HIS A 219 -0.29 -20.20 -11.88
N PHE A 220 0.13 -19.03 -11.39
CA PHE A 220 0.80 -18.03 -12.21
C PHE A 220 2.21 -18.49 -12.52
N ILE A 221 2.58 -18.47 -13.80
CA ILE A 221 3.97 -18.66 -14.21
C ILE A 221 4.63 -17.28 -14.16
N PRO A 222 5.63 -17.07 -13.29
CA PRO A 222 6.26 -15.76 -13.18
C PRO A 222 6.93 -15.38 -14.49
N LEU A 223 6.95 -14.07 -14.77
CA LEU A 223 7.70 -13.53 -15.90
C LEU A 223 9.20 -13.63 -15.61
N GLU A 224 10.00 -13.65 -16.67
CA GLU A 224 11.45 -13.60 -16.55
C GLU A 224 11.98 -12.21 -16.93
N ALA A 225 12.85 -11.66 -16.08
CA ALA A 225 13.61 -10.46 -16.37
C ALA A 225 15.02 -10.57 -15.79
N PHE A 226 16.03 -10.40 -16.62
CA PHE A 226 17.46 -10.48 -16.25
C PHE A 226 17.83 -11.77 -15.48
N GLY A 227 17.19 -12.89 -15.81
CA GLY A 227 17.42 -14.18 -15.12
C GLY A 227 16.73 -14.30 -13.76
N MET A 228 15.85 -13.37 -13.41
CA MET A 228 15.03 -13.40 -12.19
C MET A 228 13.58 -13.78 -12.51
N ALA A 229 12.91 -14.47 -11.58
CA ALA A 229 11.47 -14.70 -11.64
C ALA A 229 10.73 -13.48 -11.08
N VAL A 230 9.87 -12.85 -11.89
CA VAL A 230 9.21 -11.58 -11.53
C VAL A 230 7.70 -11.72 -11.64
N LEU A 231 6.98 -11.25 -10.63
CA LEU A 231 5.55 -11.09 -10.68
C LEU A 231 5.12 -9.79 -10.01
N SER A 232 4.23 -9.06 -10.66
CA SER A 232 3.63 -7.84 -10.13
C SER A 232 2.12 -7.90 -10.27
N ILE A 233 1.41 -7.26 -9.35
CA ILE A 233 -0.02 -7.01 -9.51
C ILE A 233 -0.29 -6.21 -10.78
N GLY A 234 0.64 -5.32 -11.18
CA GLY A 234 0.56 -4.55 -12.41
C GLY A 234 0.58 -5.40 -13.69
N ASN A 235 1.14 -6.61 -13.64
CA ASN A 235 1.10 -7.54 -14.77
C ASN A 235 -0.26 -8.25 -14.92
N LEU A 236 -1.13 -8.18 -13.90
CA LEU A 236 -2.46 -8.81 -13.91
C LEU A 236 -3.59 -7.85 -14.24
N THR A 237 -3.39 -6.55 -14.01
CA THR A 237 -4.42 -5.52 -14.21
C THR A 237 -4.49 -4.99 -15.64
N GLY A 238 -3.55 -5.37 -16.51
CA GLY A 238 -3.46 -4.91 -17.90
C GLY A 238 -2.99 -3.44 -17.99
N ASP A 239 -2.86 -2.95 -19.23
CA ASP A 239 -2.45 -1.57 -19.52
C ASP A 239 -3.56 -0.53 -19.32
N ASP A 240 -4.76 -0.95 -18.93
CA ASP A 240 -5.85 -0.04 -18.65
C ASP A 240 -5.53 0.76 -17.39
N ASN A 241 -5.33 2.06 -17.56
CA ASN A 241 -5.25 3.07 -16.50
C ASN A 241 -6.54 3.15 -15.64
N THR A 242 -7.35 2.11 -15.67
CA THR A 242 -8.55 2.03 -14.86
C THR A 242 -8.14 1.84 -13.41
N PRO A 243 -8.34 2.83 -12.52
CA PRO A 243 -7.98 2.69 -11.13
C PRO A 243 -8.83 1.57 -10.52
N VAL A 244 -8.20 0.42 -10.32
CA VAL A 244 -8.86 -0.68 -9.60
C VAL A 244 -8.98 -0.25 -8.14
N VAL A 245 -10.19 0.04 -7.70
CA VAL A 245 -10.44 0.41 -6.30
C VAL A 245 -10.30 -0.83 -5.42
N TRP A 246 -9.08 -1.08 -4.98
CA TRP A 246 -8.78 -2.15 -4.03
C TRP A 246 -9.20 -1.74 -2.62
N ARG A 247 -10.19 -2.42 -2.05
CA ARG A 247 -10.44 -2.33 -0.60
C ARG A 247 -9.46 -3.24 0.13
N GLY A 248 -8.97 -2.82 1.31
CA GLY A 248 -7.91 -3.50 2.06
C GLY A 248 -8.00 -5.04 2.09
N PRO A 249 -9.14 -5.67 2.44
CA PRO A 249 -9.25 -7.13 2.46
C PRO A 249 -9.09 -7.80 1.08
N LYS A 250 -9.59 -7.17 0.00
CA LYS A 250 -9.42 -7.68 -1.37
C LYS A 250 -7.97 -7.55 -1.83
N ALA A 251 -7.35 -6.42 -1.53
CA ALA A 251 -5.95 -6.15 -1.81
C ALA A 251 -5.03 -7.21 -1.17
N THR A 252 -5.22 -7.43 0.13
CA THR A 252 -4.45 -8.44 0.86
C THR A 252 -4.71 -9.86 0.31
N GLY A 253 -5.96 -10.19 -0.02
CA GLY A 253 -6.31 -11.47 -0.64
C GLY A 253 -5.58 -11.71 -1.96
N ALA A 254 -5.58 -10.72 -2.85
CA ALA A 254 -4.86 -10.79 -4.13
C ALA A 254 -3.35 -10.97 -3.95
N LEU A 255 -2.73 -10.22 -3.04
CA LEU A 255 -1.31 -10.35 -2.76
C LEU A 255 -0.94 -11.73 -2.17
N MET A 256 -1.80 -12.27 -1.32
CA MET A 256 -1.61 -13.64 -0.82
C MET A 256 -1.76 -14.70 -1.91
N GLN A 257 -2.65 -14.48 -2.89
CA GLN A 257 -2.74 -15.33 -4.07
C GLN A 257 -1.46 -15.25 -4.91
N LEU A 258 -0.96 -14.04 -5.18
CA LEU A 258 0.30 -13.86 -5.92
C LEU A 258 1.48 -14.56 -5.23
N PHE A 259 1.57 -14.51 -3.92
CA PHE A 259 2.63 -15.19 -3.20
C PHE A 259 2.47 -16.72 -3.24
N ASN A 260 1.26 -17.25 -2.95
CA ASN A 260 1.02 -18.68 -2.77
C ASN A 260 0.74 -19.44 -4.08
N GLN A 261 0.08 -18.78 -5.07
CA GLN A 261 -0.35 -19.42 -6.32
C GLN A 261 0.61 -19.15 -7.49
N THR A 262 1.78 -18.59 -7.23
CA THR A 262 2.82 -18.49 -8.24
C THR A 262 3.70 -19.73 -8.21
N ALA A 263 3.94 -20.32 -9.38
CA ALA A 263 4.85 -21.44 -9.57
C ALA A 263 6.31 -20.93 -9.50
N TRP A 264 6.69 -20.41 -8.32
CA TRP A 264 8.07 -19.96 -8.11
C TRP A 264 9.07 -21.08 -8.42
N PRO A 265 10.15 -20.81 -9.17
CA PRO A 265 11.26 -21.75 -9.26
C PRO A 265 11.93 -21.91 -7.89
N ASP A 266 12.91 -22.83 -7.78
CA ASP A 266 13.69 -22.92 -6.55
C ASP A 266 14.52 -21.66 -6.36
N LEU A 267 14.14 -20.81 -5.42
CA LEU A 267 14.75 -19.50 -5.14
C LEU A 267 15.62 -19.54 -3.89
N ASP A 268 16.77 -18.91 -3.96
CA ASP A 268 17.57 -18.60 -2.78
C ASP A 268 16.98 -17.37 -2.06
N TYR A 269 16.52 -16.37 -2.82
CA TYR A 269 15.90 -15.16 -2.30
C TYR A 269 14.65 -14.76 -3.08
N LEU A 270 13.58 -14.42 -2.36
CA LEU A 270 12.44 -13.67 -2.90
C LEU A 270 12.40 -12.31 -2.24
N LEU A 271 12.60 -11.24 -3.02
CA LEU A 271 12.40 -9.88 -2.55
C LEU A 271 10.95 -9.46 -2.79
N ILE A 272 10.30 -8.95 -1.75
CA ILE A 272 8.93 -8.45 -1.84
C ILE A 272 8.95 -6.93 -1.69
N ASP A 273 8.54 -6.21 -2.72
CA ASP A 273 8.35 -4.78 -2.70
C ASP A 273 7.03 -4.45 -2.02
N MET A 274 7.07 -3.98 -0.77
CA MET A 274 5.88 -3.75 0.05
C MET A 274 5.16 -2.46 -0.35
N PRO A 275 3.83 -2.35 -0.17
CA PRO A 275 3.15 -1.06 -0.28
C PRO A 275 3.79 -0.03 0.66
N PRO A 276 3.81 1.28 0.34
CA PRO A 276 4.35 2.30 1.24
C PRO A 276 3.47 2.50 2.48
N GLY A 277 4.08 2.99 3.56
CA GLY A 277 3.37 3.29 4.82
C GLY A 277 3.48 2.18 5.86
N THR A 278 2.59 2.21 6.86
CA THR A 278 2.54 1.25 7.99
C THR A 278 1.09 0.80 8.25
N GLY A 279 0.29 0.73 7.19
CA GLY A 279 -1.14 0.43 7.29
C GLY A 279 -1.46 -1.07 7.38
N ASP A 280 -2.75 -1.38 7.42
CA ASP A 280 -3.29 -2.74 7.61
C ASP A 280 -2.80 -3.75 6.56
N ILE A 281 -2.58 -3.31 5.32
CA ILE A 281 -2.10 -4.20 4.25
C ILE A 281 -0.70 -4.68 4.56
N GLN A 282 0.22 -3.77 4.92
CA GLN A 282 1.58 -4.14 5.32
C GLN A 282 1.60 -5.06 6.53
N LEU A 283 0.84 -4.71 7.57
CA LEU A 283 0.73 -5.51 8.78
C LEU A 283 0.23 -6.92 8.46
N THR A 284 -0.83 -7.02 7.64
CA THR A 284 -1.43 -8.32 7.29
C THR A 284 -0.47 -9.17 6.44
N LEU A 285 0.23 -8.57 5.47
CA LEU A 285 1.24 -9.28 4.69
C LEU A 285 2.39 -9.76 5.58
N ALA A 286 2.91 -8.88 6.45
CA ALA A 286 3.95 -9.22 7.39
C ALA A 286 3.53 -10.33 8.40
N GLN A 287 2.25 -10.48 8.68
CA GLN A 287 1.73 -11.55 9.56
C GLN A 287 1.45 -12.87 8.83
N ARG A 288 1.22 -12.85 7.52
CA ARG A 288 0.77 -14.04 6.77
C ARG A 288 1.83 -14.64 5.85
N ILE A 289 2.84 -13.86 5.45
CA ILE A 289 3.96 -14.34 4.64
C ILE A 289 5.10 -14.75 5.58
N PRO A 290 5.78 -15.89 5.34
CA PRO A 290 6.89 -16.35 6.17
C PRO A 290 8.16 -15.51 5.88
N VAL A 291 8.19 -14.27 6.36
CA VAL A 291 9.28 -13.31 6.12
C VAL A 291 10.51 -13.69 6.93
N THR A 292 11.68 -13.73 6.29
CA THR A 292 12.96 -13.99 6.96
C THR A 292 13.53 -12.71 7.57
N GLY A 293 13.39 -11.57 6.88
CA GLY A 293 13.87 -10.28 7.36
C GLY A 293 13.34 -9.12 6.54
N ALA A 294 13.46 -7.92 7.07
CA ALA A 294 12.99 -6.67 6.46
C ALA A 294 14.15 -5.70 6.23
N VAL A 295 14.16 -5.02 5.08
CA VAL A 295 15.02 -3.88 4.77
C VAL A 295 14.15 -2.62 4.76
N ILE A 296 14.58 -1.58 5.47
CA ILE A 296 13.86 -0.31 5.55
C ILE A 296 14.55 0.72 4.66
N VAL A 297 13.82 1.26 3.69
CA VAL A 297 14.31 2.34 2.81
C VAL A 297 13.75 3.68 3.28
N THR A 298 14.62 4.67 3.45
CA THR A 298 14.26 6.01 3.85
C THR A 298 15.15 7.06 3.17
N THR A 299 14.84 8.34 3.36
CA THR A 299 15.68 9.47 2.99
C THR A 299 16.12 10.22 4.24
N PRO A 300 17.19 11.08 4.19
CA PRO A 300 17.66 11.79 5.38
C PRO A 300 16.67 12.78 6.00
N GLN A 301 15.59 13.13 5.29
CA GLN A 301 14.57 14.08 5.75
C GLN A 301 13.90 13.64 7.05
N HIS A 302 13.74 14.56 7.99
CA HIS A 302 13.16 14.28 9.31
C HIS A 302 11.79 13.58 9.24
N VAL A 303 10.91 14.05 8.35
CA VAL A 303 9.57 13.43 8.17
C VAL A 303 9.67 11.99 7.68
N ALA A 304 10.60 11.69 6.76
CA ALA A 304 10.82 10.32 6.28
C ALA A 304 11.36 9.41 7.38
N LEU A 305 12.24 9.93 8.22
CA LEU A 305 12.79 9.19 9.36
C LEU A 305 11.73 8.85 10.41
N MET A 306 10.79 9.78 10.67
CA MET A 306 9.66 9.50 11.58
C MET A 306 8.80 8.34 11.08
N ASP A 307 8.55 8.29 9.78
CA ASP A 307 7.75 7.23 9.19
C ASP A 307 8.54 5.90 9.09
N ALA A 308 9.85 5.97 8.83
CA ALA A 308 10.73 4.80 8.88
C ALA A 308 10.77 4.16 10.29
N GLN A 309 10.75 4.98 11.36
CA GLN A 309 10.64 4.49 12.74
C GLN A 309 9.37 3.65 12.93
N LYS A 310 8.22 4.12 12.44
CA LYS A 310 6.96 3.36 12.51
C LYS A 310 7.06 2.03 11.77
N GLY A 311 7.76 2.02 10.61
CA GLY A 311 8.03 0.80 9.86
C GLY A 311 8.86 -0.20 10.63
N ILE A 312 9.96 0.24 11.26
CA ILE A 312 10.81 -0.60 12.12
C ILE A 312 9.98 -1.18 13.29
N GLU A 313 9.19 -0.34 13.96
CA GLU A 313 8.36 -0.78 15.08
C GLU A 313 7.27 -1.77 14.66
N LEU A 314 6.71 -1.62 13.45
CA LEU A 314 5.76 -2.59 12.88
C LEU A 314 6.41 -3.98 12.76
N PHE A 315 7.59 -4.06 12.14
CA PHE A 315 8.28 -5.35 11.99
C PHE A 315 8.70 -5.96 13.32
N ASN A 316 9.14 -5.14 14.28
CA ASN A 316 9.44 -5.60 15.63
C ASN A 316 8.21 -6.18 16.33
N LYS A 317 7.03 -5.56 16.20
CA LYS A 317 5.76 -6.06 16.75
C LYS A 317 5.35 -7.42 16.22
N VAL A 318 5.66 -7.71 14.96
CA VAL A 318 5.33 -9.00 14.34
C VAL A 318 6.51 -9.99 14.36
N ASN A 319 7.58 -9.68 15.12
CA ASN A 319 8.77 -10.51 15.27
C ASN A 319 9.47 -10.83 13.95
N ILE A 320 9.56 -9.85 13.04
CA ILE A 320 10.37 -9.92 11.83
C ILE A 320 11.66 -9.15 12.08
N PRO A 321 12.84 -9.78 11.97
CA PRO A 321 14.12 -9.10 12.11
C PRO A 321 14.29 -8.01 11.06
N VAL A 322 14.66 -6.80 11.47
CA VAL A 322 15.07 -5.74 10.55
C VAL A 322 16.55 -5.93 10.23
N LEU A 323 16.87 -6.28 8.98
CA LEU A 323 18.23 -6.51 8.47
C LEU A 323 19.04 -5.23 8.49
N GLY A 324 18.38 -4.09 8.31
CA GLY A 324 18.97 -2.77 8.39
C GLY A 324 18.23 -1.71 7.61
N VAL A 325 18.82 -0.52 7.58
CA VAL A 325 18.31 0.67 6.90
C VAL A 325 19.15 0.98 5.67
N VAL A 326 18.50 1.36 4.58
CA VAL A 326 19.11 1.97 3.40
C VAL A 326 18.71 3.45 3.40
N GLU A 327 19.70 4.34 3.47
CA GLU A 327 19.49 5.78 3.34
C GLU A 327 19.62 6.16 1.87
N ASN A 328 18.50 6.39 1.20
CA ASN A 328 18.47 6.80 -0.19
C ASN A 328 18.49 8.33 -0.31
N MET A 329 18.97 8.83 -1.45
CA MET A 329 19.09 10.28 -1.73
C MET A 329 19.95 10.99 -0.68
N SER A 330 21.01 10.34 -0.21
CA SER A 330 21.88 10.89 0.86
C SER A 330 22.65 12.10 0.40
N THR A 331 23.23 12.02 -0.81
CA THR A 331 24.01 13.09 -1.44
C THR A 331 23.61 13.26 -2.89
N HIS A 332 23.57 14.48 -3.35
CA HIS A 332 23.45 14.83 -4.76
C HIS A 332 24.83 15.17 -5.32
N VAL A 333 25.20 14.54 -6.42
CA VAL A 333 26.43 14.88 -7.16
C VAL A 333 26.04 15.74 -8.35
N CYS A 334 26.51 16.97 -8.38
CA CYS A 334 26.25 17.88 -9.48
C CYS A 334 26.88 17.35 -10.78
N SER A 335 26.07 17.14 -11.81
CA SER A 335 26.54 16.60 -13.10
C SER A 335 27.47 17.55 -13.84
N ASN A 336 27.50 18.85 -13.50
CA ASN A 336 28.33 19.84 -14.17
C ASN A 336 29.71 20.01 -13.51
N CYS A 337 29.81 20.03 -12.17
CA CYS A 337 31.05 20.29 -11.46
C CYS A 337 31.50 19.23 -10.47
N GLY A 338 30.74 18.16 -10.30
CA GLY A 338 31.04 17.08 -9.36
C GLY A 338 30.90 17.44 -7.88
N HIS A 339 30.39 18.63 -7.55
CA HIS A 339 30.14 19.03 -6.16
C HIS A 339 29.11 18.12 -5.53
N GLU A 340 29.43 17.62 -4.34
CA GLU A 340 28.51 16.79 -3.54
C GLU A 340 27.78 17.67 -2.52
N ASP A 341 26.44 17.58 -2.53
CA ASP A 341 25.58 18.33 -1.61
C ASP A 341 24.53 17.41 -0.99
N ALA A 342 24.37 17.52 0.32
CA ALA A 342 23.38 16.77 1.08
C ALA A 342 22.04 17.52 1.10
N ILE A 343 21.36 17.61 -0.04
CA ILE A 343 20.12 18.39 -0.24
C ILE A 343 19.04 18.07 0.81
N PHE A 344 18.94 16.81 1.22
CA PHE A 344 17.95 16.34 2.18
C PHE A 344 18.49 16.21 3.63
N GLY A 345 19.70 16.69 3.90
CA GLY A 345 20.36 16.58 5.19
C GLY A 345 21.26 15.36 5.31
N THR A 346 21.89 15.19 6.47
CA THR A 346 22.89 14.16 6.73
C THR A 346 22.57 13.36 8.00
N GLY A 347 23.09 12.12 8.06
CA GLY A 347 23.10 11.30 9.28
C GLY A 347 21.73 10.84 9.74
N GLY A 348 20.72 10.84 8.85
CA GLY A 348 19.39 10.33 9.19
C GLY A 348 19.39 8.84 9.45
N GLY A 349 20.04 8.07 8.57
CA GLY A 349 20.20 6.62 8.70
C GLY A 349 21.00 6.23 9.93
N ASP A 350 22.05 7.00 10.27
CA ASP A 350 22.85 6.76 11.49
C ASP A 350 22.00 6.88 12.74
N LYS A 351 21.16 7.92 12.84
CA LYS A 351 20.25 8.12 13.98
C LYS A 351 19.27 6.96 14.14
N LEU A 352 18.75 6.39 13.05
CA LEU A 352 17.90 5.21 13.11
C LEU A 352 18.69 3.97 13.55
N SER A 353 19.88 3.80 12.97
CA SER A 353 20.80 2.71 13.31
C SER A 353 21.13 2.69 14.81
N GLU A 354 21.52 3.82 15.36
CA GLU A 354 21.83 3.97 16.79
C GLU A 354 20.59 3.73 17.68
N LYS A 355 19.46 4.36 17.33
CA LYS A 355 18.23 4.28 18.14
C LYS A 355 17.68 2.86 18.25
N TYR A 356 17.71 2.11 17.16
CA TYR A 356 17.09 0.77 17.07
C TYR A 356 18.11 -0.37 17.12
N HIS A 357 19.39 -0.06 17.22
CA HIS A 357 20.51 -1.04 17.22
C HIS A 357 20.47 -1.95 15.97
N ILE A 358 20.10 -1.37 14.82
CA ILE A 358 20.08 -2.04 13.53
C ILE A 358 21.14 -1.41 12.61
N PRO A 359 21.79 -2.16 11.69
CA PRO A 359 22.84 -1.60 10.86
C PRO A 359 22.28 -0.63 9.80
N LEU A 360 23.03 0.42 9.50
CA LEU A 360 22.93 1.14 8.26
C LEU A 360 23.61 0.30 7.18
N LEU A 361 22.83 -0.26 6.23
CA LEU A 361 23.36 -1.12 5.17
C LEU A 361 24.16 -0.35 4.14
N GLY A 362 23.81 0.91 3.92
CA GLY A 362 24.52 1.80 3.03
C GLY A 362 23.71 3.03 2.66
N ARG A 363 24.34 3.89 1.84
CA ARG A 363 23.76 5.13 1.33
C ARG A 363 23.75 5.11 -0.19
N LEU A 364 22.66 5.64 -0.76
CA LEU A 364 22.48 5.76 -2.21
C LEU A 364 22.48 7.24 -2.58
N PRO A 365 23.13 7.61 -3.68
CA PRO A 365 23.14 8.99 -4.14
C PRO A 365 21.82 9.35 -4.82
N LEU A 366 21.54 10.65 -4.90
CA LEU A 366 20.50 11.23 -5.75
C LEU A 366 21.14 11.63 -7.09
N THR A 367 20.96 10.78 -8.10
CA THR A 367 21.48 11.02 -9.46
C THR A 367 20.39 10.85 -10.50
N ALA A 368 20.48 11.60 -11.60
CA ALA A 368 19.55 11.50 -12.71
C ALA A 368 19.62 10.11 -13.38
N SER A 369 20.82 9.51 -13.45
CA SER A 369 21.05 8.22 -14.09
C SER A 369 20.21 7.09 -13.46
N ILE A 370 20.04 7.08 -12.13
CA ILE A 370 19.21 6.06 -11.46
C ILE A 370 17.77 6.10 -11.99
N ARG A 371 17.19 7.31 -12.12
CA ARG A 371 15.84 7.50 -12.65
C ARG A 371 15.77 7.14 -14.14
N GLU A 372 16.66 7.70 -14.95
CA GLU A 372 16.65 7.52 -16.40
C GLU A 372 16.82 6.06 -16.79
N ASN A 373 17.75 5.38 -16.15
CA ASN A 373 17.98 3.95 -16.36
C ASN A 373 16.78 3.10 -15.92
N ALA A 374 16.16 3.41 -14.77
CA ALA A 374 14.97 2.72 -14.28
C ALA A 374 13.77 2.91 -15.23
N ASP A 375 13.54 4.13 -15.73
CA ASP A 375 12.46 4.45 -16.68
C ASP A 375 12.65 3.73 -18.03
N GLN A 376 13.89 3.41 -18.41
CA GLN A 376 14.23 2.67 -19.63
C GLN A 376 14.25 1.14 -19.44
N GLY A 377 13.90 0.63 -18.25
CA GLY A 377 13.98 -0.80 -17.96
C GLY A 377 15.41 -1.34 -17.86
N GLN A 378 16.38 -0.48 -17.56
CA GLN A 378 17.80 -0.77 -17.40
C GLN A 378 18.29 -0.31 -16.01
N PRO A 379 17.87 -0.94 -14.90
CA PRO A 379 18.24 -0.52 -13.56
C PRO A 379 19.75 -0.37 -13.38
N SER A 380 20.19 0.48 -12.44
CA SER A 380 21.60 0.84 -12.22
C SER A 380 22.58 -0.33 -12.21
N VAL A 381 22.20 -1.45 -11.59
CA VAL A 381 23.06 -2.66 -11.54
C VAL A 381 23.27 -3.29 -12.93
N ILE A 382 22.27 -3.18 -13.83
CA ILE A 382 22.37 -3.65 -15.23
C ILE A 382 23.08 -2.63 -16.10
N ALA A 383 22.76 -1.35 -15.93
CA ALA A 383 23.39 -0.25 -16.67
C ALA A 383 24.85 0.00 -16.26
N GLU A 384 25.29 -0.60 -15.14
CA GLU A 384 26.62 -0.39 -14.55
C GLU A 384 26.96 1.10 -14.33
N ASP A 385 25.96 1.90 -13.97
CA ASP A 385 26.14 3.31 -13.68
C ASP A 385 26.88 3.56 -12.35
N SER A 386 27.10 4.82 -12.00
CA SER A 386 27.83 5.23 -10.78
C SER A 386 27.20 4.73 -9.48
N ALA A 387 25.89 4.39 -9.48
CA ALA A 387 25.21 3.89 -8.30
C ALA A 387 25.26 2.34 -8.18
N ALA A 388 25.64 1.63 -9.24
CA ALA A 388 25.63 0.17 -9.27
C ALA A 388 26.43 -0.46 -8.13
N GLN A 389 27.63 0.08 -7.85
CA GLN A 389 28.48 -0.44 -6.78
C GLN A 389 27.85 -0.24 -5.40
N HIS A 390 27.17 0.87 -5.14
CA HIS A 390 26.47 1.12 -3.86
C HIS A 390 25.38 0.06 -3.62
N TYR A 391 24.60 -0.31 -4.65
CA TYR A 391 23.61 -1.38 -4.52
C TYR A 391 24.22 -2.74 -4.25
N LYS A 392 25.36 -3.06 -4.90
CA LYS A 392 26.12 -4.31 -4.65
C LYS A 392 26.63 -4.36 -3.22
N ASP A 393 27.20 -3.28 -2.71
CA ASP A 393 27.70 -3.19 -1.34
C ASP A 393 26.56 -3.33 -0.30
N ILE A 394 25.42 -2.68 -0.55
CA ILE A 394 24.23 -2.81 0.30
C ILE A 394 23.70 -4.26 0.29
N ALA A 395 23.64 -4.91 -0.87
CA ALA A 395 23.23 -6.30 -0.97
C ALA A 395 24.15 -7.21 -0.16
N MET A 396 25.46 -7.01 -0.22
CA MET A 396 26.43 -7.77 0.58
C MET A 396 26.28 -7.51 2.07
N ALA A 397 26.12 -6.25 2.48
CA ALA A 397 25.85 -5.88 3.87
C ALA A 397 24.55 -6.54 4.39
N MET A 398 23.52 -6.58 3.58
CA MET A 398 22.25 -7.26 3.89
C MET A 398 22.47 -8.78 4.08
N LEU A 399 23.23 -9.45 3.21
CA LEU A 399 23.54 -10.88 3.32
C LEU A 399 24.28 -11.20 4.62
N VAL A 400 25.22 -10.34 5.05
CA VAL A 400 25.93 -10.49 6.34
C VAL A 400 24.95 -10.47 7.52
N GLN A 401 23.91 -9.64 7.48
CA GLN A 401 22.90 -9.64 8.53
C GLN A 401 21.97 -10.85 8.43
N LEU A 402 21.56 -11.21 7.23
CA LEU A 402 20.73 -12.39 6.97
C LEU A 402 21.37 -13.68 7.48
N ALA A 403 22.69 -13.82 7.33
CA ALA A 403 23.44 -14.98 7.80
C ALA A 403 23.43 -15.17 9.33
N LYS A 404 23.11 -14.11 10.08
CA LYS A 404 22.96 -14.18 11.55
C LYS A 404 21.60 -14.73 12.00
N ILE A 405 20.64 -14.80 11.07
CA ILE A 405 19.29 -15.26 11.38
C ILE A 405 19.22 -16.78 11.25
N PRO A 406 18.73 -17.50 12.28
CA PRO A 406 18.54 -18.94 12.19
C PRO A 406 17.64 -19.32 11.02
N GLN A 407 18.07 -20.30 10.25
CA GLN A 407 17.24 -20.83 9.15
C GLN A 407 15.98 -21.50 9.74
N ARG A 408 14.82 -21.22 9.14
CA ARG A 408 13.61 -21.96 9.46
C ARG A 408 13.76 -23.40 8.97
N SER A 409 13.35 -24.38 9.80
CA SER A 409 13.29 -25.76 9.37
C SER A 409 12.33 -25.88 8.18
N ARG A 410 12.79 -26.46 7.09
CA ARG A 410 11.93 -26.90 6.00
C ARG A 410 11.52 -28.33 6.30
N ASP A 411 10.22 -28.61 6.26
CA ASP A 411 9.75 -29.99 6.14
C ASP A 411 10.07 -30.43 4.70
N ASP A 412 11.30 -30.89 4.47
CA ASP A 412 11.73 -31.39 3.18
C ASP A 412 11.23 -32.83 3.03
N ASN A 413 9.92 -32.95 2.73
CA ASN A 413 9.28 -34.23 2.39
C ASN A 413 9.53 -34.62 0.92
N ARG A 414 10.56 -34.08 0.27
CA ARG A 414 10.97 -34.59 -1.05
C ARG A 414 11.65 -35.94 -0.84
N ILE A 415 10.86 -37.00 -0.96
CA ILE A 415 11.36 -38.36 -1.19
C ILE A 415 11.97 -38.32 -2.59
N PHE A 416 13.25 -38.62 -2.68
CA PHE A 416 14.02 -38.73 -3.91
C PHE A 416 13.40 -39.76 -4.88
#